data_20d02136114f483f7b681cd61b39be51
#
_entry.id   20d02136114f483f7b681cd61b39be51
#
_cell.length_a   1.000
_cell.length_b   1.000
_cell.length_c   1.000
_cell.angle_alpha   90.00
_cell.angle_beta   90.00
_cell.angle_gamma   90.00
#
_symmetry.space_group_name_H-M   'P 1'
#
loop_
_entity.id
_entity.type
_entity.pdbx_description
1 polymer ?
#
loop_
_entity_poly.entity_id
_entity_poly.type
_entity_poly.pdbx_seq_one_letter_code
_entity_poly.pdbx_strand_id
1 'polypeptide(L)'
;MGQSWRGKLLRMTIKSQLRNNAIAIISLVVALSSFSYTAWRTERSERNRTTRQAAFQMLVALGEMKQIVYRGHYDHDDVRGNPRTGWVYVGTIRDFSLAMSAPVLAKAEVLMQSWQRHWEGIGTRDEDADAVTDAIDDCRAAVVETIRTLR
;
A
#
# COMPACT_ATOMS: atom_id res chain seq x y z
N MET A 1 -53.08 39.79 -34.59
CA MET A 1 -52.74 40.04 -33.17
C MET A 1 -52.81 38.77 -32.30
N GLY A 2 -52.18 37.66 -32.68
CA GLY A 2 -52.35 36.36 -31.97
C GLY A 2 -51.10 35.60 -31.55
N GLN A 3 -49.86 36.10 -31.81
CA GLN A 3 -48.64 35.35 -31.56
C GLN A 3 -47.92 35.68 -30.22
N SER A 4 -48.27 36.79 -29.57
CA SER A 4 -47.58 37.23 -28.34
C SER A 4 -47.95 36.42 -27.08
N TRP A 5 -49.13 35.86 -27.03
CA TRP A 5 -49.66 35.17 -25.84
C TRP A 5 -49.12 33.74 -25.68
N ARG A 6 -48.86 33.02 -26.76
CA ARG A 6 -48.30 31.66 -26.72
C ARG A 6 -46.89 31.63 -26.15
N GLY A 7 -46.07 32.61 -26.48
CA GLY A 7 -44.71 32.71 -25.98
C GLY A 7 -44.62 33.01 -24.48
N LYS A 8 -45.55 33.80 -23.92
CA LYS A 8 -45.59 34.07 -22.47
C LYS A 8 -46.05 32.88 -21.66
N LEU A 9 -47.06 32.14 -22.13
CA LEU A 9 -47.57 30.94 -21.45
C LEU A 9 -46.51 29.83 -21.41
N LEU A 10 -45.77 29.57 -22.52
CA LEU A 10 -44.69 28.61 -22.57
C LEU A 10 -43.53 28.94 -21.61
N ARG A 11 -43.17 30.24 -21.51
CA ARG A 11 -42.12 30.70 -20.57
C ARG A 11 -42.54 30.59 -19.10
N MET A 12 -43.81 30.80 -18.79
CA MET A 12 -44.32 30.63 -17.42
C MET A 12 -44.37 29.16 -17.01
N THR A 13 -44.73 28.27 -17.91
CA THR A 13 -44.79 26.83 -17.69
C THR A 13 -43.36 26.26 -17.47
N ILE A 14 -42.38 26.70 -18.28
CA ILE A 14 -40.99 26.27 -18.14
C ILE A 14 -40.38 26.77 -16.81
N LYS A 15 -40.62 28.02 -16.42
CA LYS A 15 -40.14 28.55 -15.12
C LYS A 15 -40.76 27.85 -13.91
N SER A 16 -42.04 27.50 -13.95
CA SER A 16 -42.69 26.75 -12.86
C SER A 16 -42.21 25.30 -12.81
N GLN A 17 -42.01 24.65 -13.97
CA GLN A 17 -41.45 23.32 -14.05
C GLN A 17 -39.98 23.29 -13.61
N LEU A 18 -39.13 24.25 -14.00
CA LEU A 18 -37.78 24.39 -13.52
C LEU A 18 -37.70 24.57 -12.01
N ARG A 19 -38.62 25.38 -11.41
CA ARG A 19 -38.66 25.56 -9.96
C ARG A 19 -39.13 24.32 -9.23
N ASN A 20 -40.08 23.57 -9.77
CA ASN A 20 -40.51 22.31 -9.19
C ASN A 20 -39.48 21.19 -9.36
N ASN A 21 -38.71 21.22 -10.46
CA ASN A 21 -37.60 20.27 -10.68
C ASN A 21 -36.30 20.71 -10.01
N ALA A 22 -36.15 21.98 -9.62
CA ALA A 22 -34.95 22.48 -8.94
C ALA A 22 -34.69 21.71 -7.62
N ILE A 23 -35.74 21.42 -6.86
CA ILE A 23 -35.63 20.64 -5.63
C ILE A 23 -35.14 19.22 -5.95
N ALA A 24 -35.67 18.58 -6.99
CA ALA A 24 -35.25 17.25 -7.42
C ALA A 24 -33.80 17.26 -7.92
N ILE A 25 -33.40 18.29 -8.68
CA ILE A 25 -32.03 18.45 -9.18
C ILE A 25 -31.06 18.68 -8.00
N ILE A 26 -31.39 19.55 -7.06
CA ILE A 26 -30.57 19.79 -5.87
C ILE A 26 -30.46 18.52 -5.04
N SER A 27 -31.55 17.79 -4.82
CA SER A 27 -31.56 16.54 -4.10
C SER A 27 -30.67 15.49 -4.79
N LEU A 28 -30.69 15.39 -6.12
CA LEU A 28 -29.85 14.52 -6.90
C LEU A 28 -28.38 14.90 -6.78
N VAL A 29 -28.05 16.20 -6.87
CA VAL A 29 -26.66 16.69 -6.70
C VAL A 29 -26.14 16.38 -5.31
N VAL A 30 -26.95 16.63 -4.26
CA VAL A 30 -26.57 16.30 -2.88
C VAL A 30 -26.37 14.79 -2.69
N ALA A 31 -27.26 13.96 -3.25
CA ALA A 31 -27.14 12.52 -3.18
C ALA A 31 -25.87 12.01 -3.87
N LEU A 32 -25.59 12.49 -5.10
CA LEU A 32 -24.38 12.12 -5.84
C LEU A 32 -23.11 12.60 -5.13
N SER A 33 -23.11 13.82 -4.60
CA SER A 33 -21.97 14.35 -3.84
C SER A 33 -21.70 13.55 -2.58
N SER A 34 -22.74 13.20 -1.84
CA SER A 34 -22.65 12.37 -0.64
C SER A 34 -22.14 10.96 -0.95
N PHE A 35 -22.64 10.36 -2.03
CA PHE A 35 -22.18 9.06 -2.49
C PHE A 35 -20.70 9.08 -2.90
N SER A 36 -20.31 10.07 -3.71
CA SER A 36 -18.92 10.24 -4.16
C SER A 36 -17.97 10.48 -3.00
N TYR A 37 -18.36 11.29 -2.01
CA TYR A 37 -17.57 11.53 -0.81
C TYR A 37 -17.41 10.25 0.02
N THR A 38 -18.48 9.49 0.21
CA THR A 38 -18.44 8.23 0.95
C THR A 38 -17.58 7.20 0.25
N ALA A 39 -17.72 7.04 -1.07
CA ALA A 39 -16.92 6.14 -1.88
C ALA A 39 -15.42 6.49 -1.79
N TRP A 40 -15.07 7.77 -1.96
CA TRP A 40 -13.69 8.24 -1.86
C TRP A 40 -13.08 8.01 -0.46
N ARG A 41 -13.85 8.29 0.60
CA ARG A 41 -13.42 8.06 1.99
C ARG A 41 -13.19 6.59 2.27
N THR A 42 -14.09 5.73 1.81
CA THR A 42 -13.99 4.27 1.99
C THR A 42 -12.76 3.73 1.25
N GLU A 43 -12.56 4.11 -0.01
CA GLU A 43 -11.39 3.68 -0.78
C GLU A 43 -10.07 4.06 -0.11
N ARG A 44 -9.97 5.28 0.41
CA ARG A 44 -8.78 5.75 1.12
C ARG A 44 -8.52 4.95 2.41
N SER A 45 -9.58 4.65 3.16
CA SER A 45 -9.51 3.85 4.39
C SER A 45 -9.08 2.41 4.09
N GLU A 46 -9.66 1.79 3.06
CA GLU A 46 -9.30 0.43 2.65
C GLU A 46 -7.86 0.34 2.14
N ARG A 47 -7.40 1.32 1.38
CA ARG A 47 -6.00 1.39 0.92
C ARG A 47 -5.04 1.47 2.11
N ASN A 48 -5.31 2.32 3.09
CA ASN A 48 -4.49 2.43 4.30
C ASN A 48 -4.49 1.13 5.10
N ARG A 49 -5.63 0.45 5.19
CA ARG A 49 -5.75 -0.86 5.86
C ARG A 49 -4.91 -1.92 5.15
N THR A 50 -5.01 -2.03 3.83
CA THR A 50 -4.23 -2.97 3.03
C THR A 50 -2.73 -2.72 3.19
N THR A 51 -2.30 -1.45 3.11
CA THR A 51 -0.89 -1.08 3.31
C THR A 51 -0.41 -1.44 4.72
N ARG A 52 -1.20 -1.21 5.77
CA ARG A 52 -0.85 -1.62 7.13
C ARG A 52 -0.72 -3.14 7.27
N GLN A 53 -1.62 -3.90 6.68
CA GLN A 53 -1.54 -5.36 6.70
C GLN A 53 -0.27 -5.86 6.00
N ALA A 54 0.03 -5.34 4.81
CA ALA A 54 1.25 -5.65 4.09
C ALA A 54 2.50 -5.30 4.91
N ALA A 55 2.51 -4.12 5.53
CA ALA A 55 3.62 -3.67 6.38
C ALA A 55 3.88 -4.62 7.56
N PHE A 56 2.84 -5.06 8.28
CA PHE A 56 3.01 -5.99 9.38
C PHE A 56 3.54 -7.35 8.91
N GLN A 57 3.04 -7.87 7.80
CA GLN A 57 3.55 -9.12 7.23
C GLN A 57 5.01 -8.99 6.79
N MET A 58 5.39 -7.86 6.20
CA MET A 58 6.80 -7.58 5.88
C MET A 58 7.67 -7.55 7.14
N LEU A 59 7.23 -6.89 8.22
CA LEU A 59 7.99 -6.83 9.47
C LEU A 59 8.23 -8.22 10.08
N VAL A 60 7.23 -9.11 10.01
CA VAL A 60 7.38 -10.51 10.44
C VAL A 60 8.38 -11.22 9.54
N ALA A 61 8.23 -11.15 8.21
CA ALA A 61 9.13 -11.80 7.28
C ALA A 61 10.58 -11.30 7.39
N LEU A 62 10.79 -9.98 7.59
CA LEU A 62 12.10 -9.40 7.87
C LEU A 62 12.71 -9.93 9.18
N GLY A 63 11.89 -10.12 10.22
CA GLY A 63 12.32 -10.72 11.48
C GLY A 63 12.77 -12.16 11.32
N GLU A 64 11.98 -12.98 10.61
CA GLU A 64 12.33 -14.38 10.33
C GLU A 64 13.61 -14.48 9.48
N MET A 65 13.72 -13.62 8.46
CA MET A 65 14.92 -13.58 7.62
C MET A 65 16.18 -13.21 8.44
N LYS A 66 16.07 -12.24 9.36
CA LYS A 66 17.16 -11.87 10.26
C LYS A 66 17.54 -13.01 11.20
N GLN A 67 16.57 -13.80 11.68
CA GLN A 67 16.84 -14.99 12.49
C GLN A 67 17.60 -16.06 11.71
N ILE A 68 17.31 -16.26 10.42
CA ILE A 68 18.04 -17.20 9.57
C ILE A 68 19.50 -16.78 9.48
N VAL A 69 19.78 -15.50 9.24
CA VAL A 69 21.14 -14.97 9.20
C VAL A 69 21.87 -15.23 10.53
N TYR A 70 21.25 -14.87 11.66
CA TYR A 70 21.87 -15.01 12.97
C TYR A 70 22.13 -16.47 13.36
N ARG A 71 21.17 -17.35 13.14
CA ARG A 71 21.33 -18.77 13.43
C ARG A 71 22.37 -19.43 12.55
N GLY A 72 22.41 -19.08 11.25
CA GLY A 72 23.41 -19.62 10.33
C GLY A 72 24.81 -19.11 10.65
N HIS A 73 24.94 -17.83 10.96
CA HIS A 73 26.24 -17.18 11.14
C HIS A 73 26.82 -17.38 12.55
N TYR A 74 26.06 -17.02 13.60
CA TYR A 74 26.54 -16.99 14.96
C TYR A 74 26.31 -18.30 15.72
N ASP A 75 25.16 -18.96 15.49
CA ASP A 75 24.80 -20.19 16.20
C ASP A 75 25.32 -21.47 15.47
N HIS A 76 25.75 -21.33 14.21
CA HIS A 76 26.14 -22.45 13.33
C HIS A 76 25.03 -23.51 13.23
N ASP A 77 23.78 -23.11 13.25
CA ASP A 77 22.59 -23.97 13.16
C ASP A 77 22.21 -24.17 11.68
N ASP A 78 22.79 -25.19 11.06
CA ASP A 78 22.56 -25.50 9.64
C ASP A 78 21.12 -25.87 9.30
N VAL A 79 20.30 -26.20 10.29
CA VAL A 79 18.88 -26.58 10.10
C VAL A 79 17.98 -25.34 10.13
N ARG A 80 18.02 -24.57 11.23
CA ARG A 80 17.15 -23.39 11.42
C ARG A 80 17.75 -22.13 10.80
N GLY A 81 19.05 -22.09 10.61
CA GLY A 81 19.80 -21.03 9.93
C GLY A 81 20.07 -21.32 8.45
N ASN A 82 19.36 -22.30 7.84
CA ASN A 82 19.58 -22.67 6.45
C ASN A 82 19.26 -21.50 5.50
N PRO A 83 20.24 -20.94 4.78
CA PRO A 83 20.02 -19.78 3.91
C PRO A 83 19.03 -20.05 2.77
N ARG A 84 18.84 -21.30 2.35
CA ARG A 84 17.83 -21.64 1.33
C ARG A 84 16.41 -21.26 1.75
N THR A 85 16.11 -21.31 3.05
CA THR A 85 14.82 -20.88 3.60
C THR A 85 14.62 -19.37 3.46
N GLY A 86 15.68 -18.60 3.47
CA GLY A 86 15.63 -17.14 3.30
C GLY A 86 15.08 -16.69 1.95
N TRP A 87 15.19 -17.51 0.90
CA TRP A 87 14.57 -17.22 -0.40
C TRP A 87 13.06 -17.09 -0.33
N VAL A 88 12.41 -17.86 0.56
CA VAL A 88 10.96 -17.75 0.78
C VAL A 88 10.63 -16.40 1.38
N TYR A 89 11.37 -15.96 2.38
CA TYR A 89 11.10 -14.70 3.07
C TYR A 89 11.42 -13.48 2.20
N VAL A 90 12.56 -13.48 1.49
CA VAL A 90 12.90 -12.36 0.62
C VAL A 90 11.91 -12.22 -0.54
N GLY A 91 11.40 -13.33 -1.10
CA GLY A 91 10.32 -13.32 -2.07
C GLY A 91 9.03 -12.74 -1.48
N THR A 92 8.64 -13.20 -0.29
CA THR A 92 7.47 -12.69 0.44
C THR A 92 7.57 -11.19 0.71
N ILE A 93 8.74 -10.70 1.15
CA ILE A 93 8.99 -9.27 1.40
C ILE A 93 8.81 -8.47 0.10
N ARG A 94 9.36 -8.95 -1.00
CA ARG A 94 9.21 -8.32 -2.30
C ARG A 94 7.76 -8.25 -2.75
N ASP A 95 7.01 -9.34 -2.61
CA ASP A 95 5.60 -9.39 -3.02
C ASP A 95 4.73 -8.42 -2.21
N PHE A 96 4.88 -8.37 -0.89
CA PHE A 96 4.18 -7.39 -0.06
C PHE A 96 4.60 -5.95 -0.33
N SER A 97 5.85 -5.72 -0.75
CA SER A 97 6.32 -4.37 -1.07
C SER A 97 5.58 -3.71 -2.23
N LEU A 98 4.95 -4.50 -3.12
CA LEU A 98 4.12 -4.01 -4.22
C LEU A 98 2.86 -3.26 -3.74
N ALA A 99 2.39 -3.54 -2.53
CA ALA A 99 1.27 -2.84 -1.88
C ALA A 99 1.73 -1.63 -1.03
N MET A 100 3.03 -1.34 -1.02
CA MET A 100 3.65 -0.32 -0.18
C MET A 100 4.03 0.94 -0.98
N SER A 101 4.64 1.90 -0.29
CA SER A 101 5.19 3.11 -0.92
C SER A 101 6.46 2.81 -1.75
N ALA A 102 6.74 3.67 -2.74
CA ALA A 102 7.91 3.51 -3.59
C ALA A 102 9.25 3.38 -2.82
N PRO A 103 9.50 4.10 -1.71
CA PRO A 103 10.71 3.89 -0.90
C PRO A 103 10.83 2.48 -0.32
N VAL A 104 9.72 1.87 0.12
CA VAL A 104 9.71 0.49 0.64
C VAL A 104 10.01 -0.50 -0.47
N LEU A 105 9.37 -0.34 -1.63
CA LEU A 105 9.63 -1.18 -2.81
C LEU A 105 11.11 -1.13 -3.20
N ALA A 106 11.71 0.06 -3.26
CA ALA A 106 13.13 0.22 -3.59
C ALA A 106 14.04 -0.51 -2.57
N LYS A 107 13.76 -0.43 -1.26
CA LYS A 107 14.53 -1.12 -0.24
C LYS A 107 14.33 -2.64 -0.27
N ALA A 108 13.15 -3.12 -0.61
CA ALA A 108 12.89 -4.55 -0.80
C ALA A 108 13.66 -5.11 -2.02
N GLU A 109 13.78 -4.36 -3.09
CA GLU A 109 14.62 -4.75 -4.25
C GLU A 109 16.11 -4.76 -3.90
N VAL A 110 16.61 -3.79 -3.13
CA VAL A 110 17.98 -3.79 -2.63
C VAL A 110 18.25 -5.01 -1.74
N LEU A 111 17.30 -5.36 -0.85
CA LEU A 111 17.41 -6.56 -0.02
C LEU A 111 17.43 -7.83 -0.87
N MET A 112 16.58 -7.94 -1.89
CA MET A 112 16.59 -9.07 -2.82
C MET A 112 17.96 -9.20 -3.51
N GLN A 113 18.54 -8.11 -3.99
CA GLN A 113 19.86 -8.11 -4.63
C GLN A 113 20.98 -8.46 -3.65
N SER A 114 20.91 -7.95 -2.41
CA SER A 114 21.88 -8.31 -1.36
C SER A 114 21.79 -9.81 -1.06
N TRP A 115 20.56 -10.33 -0.89
CA TRP A 115 20.36 -11.76 -0.69
C TRP A 115 20.93 -12.60 -1.83
N GLN A 116 20.61 -12.28 -3.09
CA GLN A 116 21.12 -12.99 -4.27
C GLN A 116 22.64 -13.06 -4.31
N ARG A 117 23.32 -12.04 -3.83
CA ARG A 117 24.78 -11.92 -3.90
C ARG A 117 25.49 -12.62 -2.75
N HIS A 118 24.88 -12.67 -1.57
CA HIS A 118 25.55 -13.00 -0.32
C HIS A 118 25.04 -14.28 0.38
N TRP A 119 23.90 -14.84 -0.03
CA TRP A 119 23.23 -15.94 0.69
C TRP A 119 24.11 -17.19 0.90
N GLU A 120 25.02 -17.51 -0.03
CA GLU A 120 25.90 -18.68 0.08
C GLU A 120 27.00 -18.51 1.15
N GLY A 121 27.37 -17.28 1.43
CA GLY A 121 28.43 -16.97 2.37
C GLY A 121 27.99 -16.63 3.79
N ILE A 122 26.69 -16.53 4.04
CA ILE A 122 26.12 -16.07 5.34
C ILE A 122 26.67 -16.89 6.52
N GLY A 123 26.81 -18.20 6.38
CA GLY A 123 27.28 -19.05 7.47
C GLY A 123 28.82 -19.01 7.73
N THR A 124 29.61 -18.41 6.85
CA THR A 124 31.08 -18.50 6.89
C THR A 124 31.79 -17.16 6.73
N ARG A 125 31.16 -16.11 6.25
CA ARG A 125 31.79 -14.83 5.96
C ARG A 125 31.01 -13.70 6.65
N ASP A 126 31.68 -12.97 7.54
CA ASP A 126 31.12 -11.84 8.28
C ASP A 126 30.57 -10.78 7.33
N GLU A 127 31.30 -10.45 6.26
CA GLU A 127 30.91 -9.46 5.26
C GLU A 127 29.56 -9.77 4.58
N ASP A 128 29.27 -11.05 4.34
CA ASP A 128 28.01 -11.47 3.73
C ASP A 128 26.85 -11.40 4.72
N ALA A 129 27.08 -11.80 5.96
CA ALA A 129 26.08 -11.70 7.02
C ALA A 129 25.76 -10.24 7.34
N ASP A 130 26.77 -9.38 7.41
CA ASP A 130 26.60 -7.94 7.65
C ASP A 130 25.87 -7.27 6.49
N ALA A 131 26.28 -7.51 5.24
CA ALA A 131 25.63 -6.90 4.06
C ALA A 131 24.14 -7.24 3.95
N VAL A 132 23.76 -8.47 4.30
CA VAL A 132 22.36 -8.89 4.32
C VAL A 132 21.62 -8.28 5.50
N THR A 133 22.25 -8.25 6.68
CA THR A 133 21.66 -7.67 7.89
C THR A 133 21.37 -6.18 7.71
N ASP A 134 22.31 -5.43 7.14
CA ASP A 134 22.14 -4.01 6.84
C ASP A 134 20.98 -3.77 5.87
N ALA A 135 20.87 -4.58 4.82
CA ALA A 135 19.78 -4.50 3.87
C ALA A 135 18.40 -4.82 4.50
N ILE A 136 18.35 -5.78 5.44
CA ILE A 136 17.16 -6.10 6.23
C ILE A 136 16.76 -4.91 7.11
N ASP A 137 17.70 -4.32 7.83
CA ASP A 137 17.45 -3.21 8.75
C ASP A 137 17.01 -1.94 7.99
N ASP A 138 17.61 -1.65 6.85
CA ASP A 138 17.22 -0.58 5.94
C ASP A 138 15.79 -0.74 5.42
N CYS A 139 15.45 -1.94 4.96
CA CYS A 139 14.10 -2.25 4.50
C CYS A 139 13.09 -2.11 5.65
N ARG A 140 13.43 -2.61 6.84
CA ARG A 140 12.63 -2.49 8.06
C ARG A 140 12.37 -1.03 8.43
N ALA A 141 13.38 -0.18 8.38
CA ALA A 141 13.27 1.25 8.67
C ALA A 141 12.28 1.94 7.72
N ALA A 142 12.34 1.64 6.42
CA ALA A 142 11.42 2.18 5.42
C ALA A 142 9.97 1.75 5.66
N VAL A 143 9.74 0.48 6.03
CA VAL A 143 8.40 -0.03 6.39
C VAL A 143 7.84 0.67 7.61
N VAL A 144 8.63 0.81 8.69
CA VAL A 144 8.23 1.49 9.93
C VAL A 144 7.87 2.96 9.66
N GLU A 145 8.67 3.67 8.86
CA GLU A 145 8.38 5.05 8.50
C GLU A 145 7.08 5.18 7.69
N THR A 146 6.84 4.25 6.77
CA THR A 146 5.56 4.21 6.04
C THR A 146 4.38 4.05 6.99
N ILE A 147 4.45 3.14 7.99
CA ILE A 147 3.38 2.96 8.98
C ILE A 147 3.11 4.24 9.78
N ARG A 148 4.16 4.98 10.16
CA ARG A 148 4.04 6.24 10.92
C ARG A 148 3.34 7.35 10.15
N THR A 149 3.49 7.36 8.83
CA THR A 149 2.91 8.39 7.94
C THR A 149 1.49 8.07 7.48
N LEU A 150 1.01 6.82 7.65
CA LEU A 150 -0.37 6.41 7.34
C LEU A 150 -1.37 7.04 8.33
N ARG A 151 -2.18 7.98 7.84
CA ARG A 151 -3.27 8.64 8.58
C ARG A 151 -4.64 8.11 8.17
#